data_413fb648919ccdcb0532a1d419724842
#
_entry.id   413fb648919ccdcb0532a1d419724842
#
_cell.length_a   1.000
_cell.length_b   1.000
_cell.length_c   1.000
_cell.angle_alpha   90.00
_cell.angle_beta   90.00
_cell.angle_gamma   90.00
#
_symmetry.space_group_name_H-M   'P 1'
#
loop_
_entity.id
_entity.type
_entity.pdbx_description
1 polymer ?
#
loop_
_entity_poly.entity_id
_entity_poly.type
_entity_poly.pdbx_seq_one_letter_code
_entity_poly.pdbx_strand_id
1 'polypeptide(L)'
;MTSIGIEEEFLLVGRRLMLPVTPTNHETNILQGITAHGGVASREWLSCQVEHASGVFENVGTATSALLTFRRKLASVAGQFDMIAAALGTAPSIGEPNAAVSEEARYLQLTELAPAIAADQYINGMHVHVSVPDPETGVQALNGIRPWLPLLTALGANSPFWRGRDSGFASWRGIHYRRWMVNGVPPPFHDFTDYQTRVEALLATDVVAEHAGICWLARLSRSHPTIEVRACDVQLQTPEAVVLAALIRALVCAAIDRPPRQQPEAELLDVAHWQAAKYGLDARLLDPFTGAPRPAEVVVWQALNHAWPYLKEFGDADRVHSGLKLLLTHGNGATRQRAVFQQAGIDGVLRYAGWTVDELEREPAHIAPQYDSLRTPAKLGLG
;
A
#
# COMPACT_ATOMS: atom_id res chain seq x y z
N MET A 1 -2.53 23.55 8.44
CA MET A 1 -2.51 22.78 7.16
C MET A 1 -2.65 21.29 7.46
N THR A 2 -3.28 20.53 6.57
CA THR A 2 -3.43 19.08 6.74
C THR A 2 -2.09 18.37 6.45
N SER A 3 -1.55 17.72 7.47
CA SER A 3 -0.28 16.99 7.38
C SER A 3 -0.48 15.52 7.01
N ILE A 4 0.60 14.89 6.56
CA ILE A 4 0.65 13.45 6.24
C ILE A 4 1.80 12.77 6.95
N GLY A 5 1.62 11.49 7.30
CA GLY A 5 2.65 10.51 7.63
C GLY A 5 2.52 9.33 6.67
N ILE A 6 3.62 8.67 6.38
CA ILE A 6 3.64 7.53 5.46
C ILE A 6 4.39 6.38 6.13
N GLU A 7 3.75 5.21 6.18
CA GLU A 7 4.39 3.97 6.59
C GLU A 7 4.63 3.10 5.36
N GLU A 8 5.80 2.49 5.29
CA GLU A 8 6.18 1.57 4.22
C GLU A 8 6.80 0.32 4.80
N GLU A 9 6.33 -0.84 4.36
CA GLU A 9 6.82 -2.15 4.78
C GLU A 9 7.71 -2.77 3.69
N PHE A 10 8.84 -3.33 4.07
CA PHE A 10 9.83 -3.90 3.15
C PHE A 10 10.13 -5.35 3.49
N LEU A 11 10.32 -6.17 2.45
CA LEU A 11 10.76 -7.54 2.57
C LEU A 11 12.29 -7.63 2.52
N LEU A 12 12.90 -8.36 3.46
CA LEU A 12 14.31 -8.70 3.42
C LEU A 12 14.51 -10.06 2.72
N VAL A 13 15.33 -10.08 1.68
CA VAL A 13 15.60 -11.24 0.84
C VAL A 13 17.10 -11.52 0.80
N GLY A 14 17.50 -12.75 1.06
CA GLY A 14 18.90 -13.17 0.93
C GLY A 14 19.35 -13.18 -0.54
N ARG A 15 20.47 -12.53 -0.85
CA ARG A 15 20.99 -12.37 -2.23
C ARG A 15 21.30 -13.69 -2.93
N ARG A 16 21.67 -14.71 -2.17
CA ARG A 16 22.11 -16.00 -2.72
C ARG A 16 20.93 -16.89 -3.09
N LEU A 17 19.95 -17.03 -2.21
CA LEU A 17 18.83 -17.97 -2.40
C LEU A 17 17.57 -17.28 -2.98
N MET A 18 17.54 -15.95 -2.99
CA MET A 18 16.39 -15.15 -3.42
C MET A 18 15.09 -15.53 -2.68
N LEU A 19 15.22 -15.79 -1.37
CA LEU A 19 14.13 -16.12 -0.46
C LEU A 19 14.10 -15.13 0.71
N PRO A 20 12.93 -14.92 1.35
CA PRO A 20 12.83 -14.16 2.59
C PRO A 20 13.83 -14.68 3.63
N VAL A 21 14.53 -13.78 4.31
CA VAL A 21 15.56 -14.12 5.29
C VAL A 21 15.29 -13.43 6.61
N THR A 22 15.39 -14.20 7.69
CA THR A 22 15.36 -13.68 9.06
C THR A 22 16.73 -13.14 9.44
N PRO A 23 16.88 -11.81 9.68
CA PRO A 23 18.14 -11.25 10.19
C PRO A 23 18.47 -11.80 11.58
N THR A 24 19.74 -11.88 11.90
CA THR A 24 20.20 -12.12 13.28
C THR A 24 19.78 -10.96 14.19
N ASN A 25 19.81 -11.17 15.52
CA ASN A 25 19.50 -10.10 16.47
C ASN A 25 20.41 -8.87 16.31
N HIS A 26 21.68 -9.08 15.96
CA HIS A 26 22.62 -8.00 15.72
C HIS A 26 22.22 -7.19 14.47
N GLU A 27 21.94 -7.85 13.36
CA GLU A 27 21.49 -7.23 12.11
C GLU A 27 20.16 -6.49 12.29
N THR A 28 19.22 -7.11 13.03
CA THR A 28 17.93 -6.49 13.35
C THR A 28 18.11 -5.19 14.13
N ASN A 29 18.99 -5.17 15.13
CA ASN A 29 19.26 -3.95 15.91
C ASN A 29 19.83 -2.82 15.03
N ILE A 30 20.68 -3.16 14.05
CA ILE A 30 21.21 -2.18 13.11
C ILE A 30 20.13 -1.68 12.16
N LEU A 31 19.29 -2.58 11.62
CA LEU A 31 18.16 -2.21 10.75
C LEU A 31 17.17 -1.29 11.47
N GLN A 32 16.82 -1.61 12.73
CA GLN A 32 15.93 -0.78 13.56
C GLN A 32 16.57 0.57 13.96
N GLY A 33 17.88 0.67 13.93
CA GLY A 33 18.63 1.92 14.16
C GLY A 33 18.56 2.91 12.99
N ILE A 34 17.97 2.52 11.85
CA ILE A 34 17.87 3.40 10.68
C ILE A 34 16.82 4.49 10.95
N THR A 35 17.26 5.75 10.84
CA THR A 35 16.39 6.92 10.97
C THR A 35 16.54 7.84 9.76
N ALA A 36 15.48 8.53 9.38
CA ALA A 36 15.49 9.53 8.31
C ALA A 36 14.41 10.60 8.57
N HIS A 37 14.81 11.86 8.69
CA HIS A 37 13.92 13.00 8.80
C HIS A 37 12.79 12.83 9.85
N GLY A 38 13.12 12.33 11.04
CA GLY A 38 12.17 12.07 12.12
C GLY A 38 11.42 10.74 12.00
N GLY A 39 11.61 9.99 10.92
CA GLY A 39 11.07 8.64 10.76
C GLY A 39 11.99 7.59 11.38
N VAL A 40 11.41 6.45 11.71
CA VAL A 40 12.05 5.32 12.39
C VAL A 40 11.76 4.00 11.70
N ALA A 41 12.67 3.04 11.84
CA ALA A 41 12.45 1.66 11.44
C ALA A 41 11.96 0.83 12.62
N SER A 42 11.06 -0.11 12.38
CA SER A 42 10.58 -1.08 13.36
C SER A 42 10.50 -2.49 12.75
N ARG A 43 10.32 -3.47 13.63
CA ARG A 43 9.95 -4.83 13.20
C ARG A 43 8.50 -4.83 12.73
N GLU A 44 8.21 -5.72 11.78
CA GLU A 44 6.87 -6.07 11.38
C GLU A 44 6.55 -7.51 11.82
N TRP A 45 5.42 -8.06 11.37
CA TRP A 45 4.90 -9.38 11.76
C TRP A 45 5.93 -10.50 11.63
N LEU A 46 6.49 -10.66 10.43
CA LEU A 46 7.56 -11.63 10.21
C LEU A 46 8.93 -10.96 10.35
N SER A 47 9.86 -11.66 10.96
CA SER A 47 11.22 -11.17 11.19
C SER A 47 11.99 -10.82 9.91
N CYS A 48 11.51 -11.27 8.73
CA CYS A 48 12.04 -10.87 7.43
C CYS A 48 11.42 -9.57 6.89
N GLN A 49 10.66 -8.83 7.69
CA GLN A 49 10.02 -7.57 7.29
C GLN A 49 10.54 -6.41 8.14
N VAL A 50 10.66 -5.24 7.52
CA VAL A 50 11.01 -3.97 8.17
C VAL A 50 9.94 -2.96 7.83
N GLU A 51 9.37 -2.32 8.83
CA GLU A 51 8.46 -1.19 8.68
C GLU A 51 9.21 0.13 8.87
N HIS A 52 8.91 1.10 8.03
CA HIS A 52 9.32 2.49 8.17
C HIS A 52 8.11 3.37 8.46
N ALA A 53 8.03 3.92 9.66
CA ALA A 53 7.11 5.01 9.97
C ALA A 53 7.84 6.34 9.76
N SER A 54 7.39 7.13 8.78
CA SER A 54 8.00 8.42 8.47
C SER A 54 7.71 9.47 9.53
N GLY A 55 8.41 10.60 9.48
CA GLY A 55 7.99 11.82 10.17
C GLY A 55 6.66 12.37 9.61
N VAL A 56 6.17 13.44 10.25
CA VAL A 56 4.96 14.16 9.83
C VAL A 56 5.35 15.28 8.87
N PHE A 57 4.66 15.40 7.72
CA PHE A 57 4.99 16.35 6.67
C PHE A 57 3.77 17.17 6.24
N GLU A 58 3.95 18.46 6.06
CA GLU A 58 3.00 19.34 5.38
C GLU A 58 3.27 19.44 3.88
N ASN A 59 4.54 19.19 3.48
CA ASN A 59 5.01 19.31 2.11
C ASN A 59 5.45 17.95 1.54
N VAL A 60 4.89 17.58 0.39
CA VAL A 60 5.16 16.31 -0.30
C VAL A 60 6.61 16.23 -0.81
N GLY A 61 7.26 17.34 -1.12
CA GLY A 61 8.68 17.37 -1.49
C GLY A 61 9.58 16.93 -0.34
N THR A 62 9.28 17.38 0.88
CA THR A 62 10.01 16.94 2.09
C THR A 62 9.76 15.46 2.37
N ALA A 63 8.51 15.00 2.23
CA ALA A 63 8.18 13.58 2.35
C ALA A 63 8.97 12.73 1.33
N THR A 64 9.07 13.18 0.08
CA THR A 64 9.87 12.52 -0.98
C THR A 64 11.32 12.34 -0.53
N SER A 65 11.95 13.41 -0.06
CA SER A 65 13.36 13.38 0.39
C SER A 65 13.56 12.45 1.59
N ALA A 66 12.58 12.40 2.50
CA ALA A 66 12.63 11.53 3.67
C ALA A 66 12.54 10.05 3.28
N LEU A 67 11.57 9.67 2.45
CA LEU A 67 11.41 8.29 1.97
C LEU A 67 12.64 7.83 1.16
N LEU A 68 13.13 8.65 0.23
CA LEU A 68 14.35 8.36 -0.53
C LEU A 68 15.56 8.13 0.38
N THR A 69 15.74 8.99 1.38
CA THR A 69 16.85 8.87 2.33
C THR A 69 16.74 7.58 3.14
N PHE A 70 15.54 7.23 3.61
CA PHE A 70 15.32 5.99 4.35
C PHE A 70 15.58 4.76 3.48
N ARG A 71 14.97 4.69 2.30
CA ARG A 71 15.12 3.57 1.37
C ARG A 71 16.58 3.31 1.00
N ARG A 72 17.34 4.36 0.69
CA ARG A 72 18.79 4.26 0.41
C ARG A 72 19.58 3.73 1.61
N LYS A 73 19.29 4.21 2.81
CA LYS A 73 19.92 3.69 4.03
C LYS A 73 19.57 2.23 4.26
N LEU A 74 18.29 1.86 4.10
CA LEU A 74 17.83 0.48 4.25
C LEU A 74 18.53 -0.45 3.24
N ALA A 75 18.58 -0.07 1.96
CA ALA A 75 19.28 -0.84 0.93
C ALA A 75 20.77 -1.00 1.23
N SER A 76 21.42 0.08 1.66
CA SER A 76 22.85 0.08 2.02
C SER A 76 23.13 -0.84 3.22
N VAL A 77 22.33 -0.74 4.28
CA VAL A 77 22.48 -1.58 5.48
C VAL A 77 22.18 -3.06 5.17
N ALA A 78 21.07 -3.34 4.47
CA ALA A 78 20.74 -4.70 4.06
C ALA A 78 21.84 -5.32 3.20
N GLY A 79 22.43 -4.52 2.29
CA GLY A 79 23.54 -4.93 1.44
C GLY A 79 24.81 -5.34 2.19
N GLN A 80 25.09 -4.76 3.37
CA GLN A 80 26.23 -5.15 4.23
C GLN A 80 26.08 -6.57 4.81
N PHE A 81 24.83 -7.07 4.89
CA PHE A 81 24.50 -8.38 5.42
C PHE A 81 24.10 -9.39 4.33
N ASP A 82 24.51 -9.17 3.08
CA ASP A 82 24.15 -10.00 1.91
C ASP A 82 22.62 -10.15 1.71
N MET A 83 21.86 -9.10 2.08
CA MET A 83 20.43 -9.02 1.90
C MET A 83 20.03 -7.98 0.85
N ILE A 84 18.82 -8.11 0.33
CA ILE A 84 18.10 -7.14 -0.50
C ILE A 84 16.89 -6.66 0.30
N ALA A 85 16.70 -5.36 0.44
CA ALA A 85 15.43 -4.80 0.85
C ALA A 85 14.54 -4.61 -0.39
N ALA A 86 13.36 -5.21 -0.41
CA ALA A 86 12.47 -5.22 -1.57
C ALA A 86 11.10 -4.60 -1.22
N ALA A 87 10.68 -3.60 -2.00
CA ALA A 87 9.37 -2.98 -1.90
C ALA A 87 8.34 -3.75 -2.74
N LEU A 88 7.87 -4.87 -2.22
CA LEU A 88 6.90 -5.78 -2.85
C LEU A 88 5.74 -6.03 -1.91
N GLY A 89 4.51 -5.91 -2.41
CA GLY A 89 3.32 -6.10 -1.57
C GLY A 89 3.13 -7.54 -1.05
N THR A 90 3.79 -8.54 -1.66
CA THR A 90 3.89 -9.92 -1.16
C THR A 90 5.27 -10.50 -1.46
N ALA A 91 5.71 -11.50 -0.70
CA ALA A 91 6.88 -12.28 -1.04
C ALA A 91 6.61 -13.14 -2.28
N PRO A 92 7.31 -12.93 -3.42
CA PRO A 92 7.11 -13.73 -4.62
C PRO A 92 7.44 -15.21 -4.43
N SER A 93 8.45 -15.51 -3.62
CA SER A 93 8.83 -16.86 -3.20
C SER A 93 8.92 -16.94 -1.68
N ILE A 94 8.63 -18.10 -1.14
CA ILE A 94 8.69 -18.40 0.30
C ILE A 94 9.50 -19.69 0.45
N GLY A 95 10.47 -19.67 1.36
CA GLY A 95 11.30 -20.82 1.69
C GLY A 95 10.68 -21.71 2.78
N GLU A 96 11.27 -22.87 2.97
CA GLU A 96 10.99 -23.76 4.12
C GLU A 96 12.25 -23.86 5.00
N PRO A 97 12.15 -23.67 6.30
CA PRO A 97 10.95 -23.30 7.06
C PRO A 97 10.52 -21.84 6.78
N ASN A 98 9.28 -21.51 7.11
CA ASN A 98 8.78 -20.13 7.04
C ASN A 98 9.65 -19.20 7.93
N ALA A 99 9.68 -17.91 7.61
CA ALA A 99 10.29 -16.90 8.47
C ALA A 99 9.64 -16.91 9.86
N ALA A 100 10.45 -16.65 10.89
CA ALA A 100 9.96 -16.57 12.23
C ALA A 100 9.02 -15.36 12.43
N VAL A 101 8.04 -15.50 13.30
CA VAL A 101 7.21 -14.39 13.78
C VAL A 101 8.06 -13.52 14.72
N SER A 102 7.93 -12.21 14.64
CA SER A 102 8.59 -11.28 15.54
C SER A 102 8.13 -11.50 17.00
N GLU A 103 9.06 -11.40 17.97
CA GLU A 103 8.82 -11.70 19.38
C GLU A 103 7.99 -10.63 20.13
N GLU A 104 7.11 -9.92 19.43
CA GLU A 104 6.21 -8.95 20.03
C GLU A 104 4.92 -9.64 20.49
N ALA A 105 4.45 -9.33 21.70
CA ALA A 105 3.32 -10.00 22.34
C ALA A 105 2.07 -10.01 21.43
N ARG A 106 1.79 -8.92 20.73
CA ARG A 106 0.65 -8.78 19.78
C ARG A 106 0.73 -9.81 18.65
N TYR A 107 1.92 -10.02 18.06
CA TYR A 107 2.09 -10.95 16.94
C TYR A 107 2.01 -12.41 17.41
N LEU A 108 2.52 -12.70 18.60
CA LEU A 108 2.42 -14.03 19.20
C LEU A 108 0.95 -14.39 19.48
N GLN A 109 0.16 -13.48 20.07
CA GLN A 109 -1.27 -13.69 20.30
C GLN A 109 -2.06 -13.95 19.01
N LEU A 110 -1.83 -13.16 17.98
CA LEU A 110 -2.50 -13.35 16.68
C LEU A 110 -2.04 -14.65 15.99
N THR A 111 -0.80 -15.07 16.22
CA THR A 111 -0.29 -16.36 15.73
C THR A 111 -0.96 -17.53 16.44
N GLU A 112 -1.18 -17.45 17.74
CA GLU A 112 -1.94 -18.46 18.49
C GLU A 112 -3.40 -18.53 18.04
N LEU A 113 -4.02 -17.38 17.76
CA LEU A 113 -5.39 -17.29 17.29
C LEU A 113 -5.59 -17.89 15.90
N ALA A 114 -4.68 -17.64 14.96
CA ALA A 114 -4.82 -18.03 13.56
C ALA A 114 -3.49 -18.52 12.95
N PRO A 115 -2.92 -19.67 13.40
CA PRO A 115 -1.57 -20.10 13.05
C PRO A 115 -1.32 -20.18 11.54
N ALA A 116 -2.27 -20.73 10.77
CA ALA A 116 -2.14 -20.90 9.32
C ALA A 116 -2.19 -19.57 8.56
N ILE A 117 -2.94 -18.56 9.06
CA ILE A 117 -2.98 -17.23 8.47
C ILE A 117 -1.68 -16.48 8.80
N ALA A 118 -1.27 -16.54 10.07
CA ALA A 118 -0.07 -15.89 10.57
C ALA A 118 1.21 -16.39 9.87
N ALA A 119 1.34 -17.70 9.66
CA ALA A 119 2.48 -18.31 8.98
C ALA A 119 2.65 -17.86 7.51
N ASP A 120 1.57 -17.36 6.91
CA ASP A 120 1.54 -16.87 5.52
C ASP A 120 1.55 -15.33 5.42
N GLN A 121 1.83 -14.60 6.50
CA GLN A 121 1.69 -13.14 6.56
C GLN A 121 2.85 -12.37 5.86
N TYR A 122 3.31 -12.88 4.72
CA TYR A 122 4.33 -12.25 3.87
C TYR A 122 3.73 -11.15 3.00
N ILE A 123 3.09 -10.18 3.62
CA ILE A 123 2.45 -9.06 2.93
C ILE A 123 3.02 -7.74 3.44
N ASN A 124 3.21 -6.77 2.54
CA ASN A 124 3.76 -5.45 2.85
C ASN A 124 2.88 -4.37 2.24
N GLY A 125 2.47 -3.44 3.07
CA GLY A 125 1.61 -2.32 2.72
C GLY A 125 2.31 -0.99 2.66
N MET A 126 1.56 -0.01 2.20
CA MET A 126 1.81 1.40 2.43
C MET A 126 0.58 1.98 3.12
N HIS A 127 0.79 2.60 4.28
CA HIS A 127 -0.26 3.29 5.01
C HIS A 127 -0.03 4.80 4.94
N VAL A 128 -1.10 5.55 4.71
CA VAL A 128 -1.05 7.00 4.66
C VAL A 128 -1.93 7.57 5.75
N HIS A 129 -1.30 8.23 6.70
CA HIS A 129 -1.96 8.98 7.75
C HIS A 129 -2.23 10.40 7.28
N VAL A 130 -3.46 10.86 7.39
CA VAL A 130 -3.86 12.24 7.08
C VAL A 130 -4.46 12.86 8.33
N SER A 131 -3.92 13.99 8.78
CA SER A 131 -4.38 14.65 10.01
C SER A 131 -5.83 15.14 9.87
N VAL A 132 -6.59 14.96 10.94
CA VAL A 132 -7.97 15.48 11.09
C VAL A 132 -8.07 16.31 12.36
N PRO A 133 -8.91 17.37 12.39
CA PRO A 133 -8.97 18.28 13.53
C PRO A 133 -9.59 17.65 14.77
N ASP A 134 -10.51 16.72 14.58
CA ASP A 134 -11.25 16.04 15.64
C ASP A 134 -11.80 14.69 15.15
N PRO A 135 -12.21 13.78 16.05
CA PRO A 135 -12.71 12.46 15.68
C PRO A 135 -14.00 12.47 14.86
N GLU A 136 -14.89 13.43 15.06
CA GLU A 136 -16.14 13.55 14.29
C GLU A 136 -15.84 13.88 12.82
N THR A 137 -14.98 14.86 12.58
CA THR A 137 -14.45 15.17 11.24
C THR A 137 -13.72 13.97 10.65
N GLY A 138 -13.01 13.18 11.48
CA GLY A 138 -12.36 11.95 11.08
C GLY A 138 -13.36 10.90 10.55
N VAL A 139 -14.52 10.72 11.19
CA VAL A 139 -15.58 9.82 10.72
C VAL A 139 -16.20 10.31 9.41
N GLN A 140 -16.42 11.63 9.26
CA GLN A 140 -16.88 12.20 7.99
C GLN A 140 -15.89 11.91 6.87
N ALA A 141 -14.59 12.10 7.12
CA ALA A 141 -13.53 11.79 6.17
C ALA A 141 -13.50 10.29 5.84
N LEU A 142 -13.62 9.43 6.86
CA LEU A 142 -13.67 7.98 6.69
C LEU A 142 -14.84 7.56 5.79
N ASN A 143 -16.03 8.08 6.05
CA ASN A 143 -17.20 7.83 5.21
C ASN A 143 -16.97 8.32 3.77
N GLY A 144 -16.40 9.51 3.60
CA GLY A 144 -16.18 10.12 2.29
C GLY A 144 -15.09 9.45 1.45
N ILE A 145 -14.07 8.84 2.07
CA ILE A 145 -13.00 8.13 1.34
C ILE A 145 -13.39 6.72 0.92
N ARG A 146 -14.38 6.07 1.57
CA ARG A 146 -14.79 4.68 1.29
C ARG A 146 -14.97 4.35 -0.20
N PRO A 147 -15.69 5.17 -1.00
CA PRO A 147 -15.89 4.89 -2.43
C PRO A 147 -14.61 4.92 -3.26
N TRP A 148 -13.55 5.57 -2.76
CA TRP A 148 -12.26 5.69 -3.43
C TRP A 148 -11.27 4.57 -3.08
N LEU A 149 -11.52 3.80 -1.99
CA LEU A 149 -10.60 2.74 -1.55
C LEU A 149 -10.34 1.67 -2.63
N PRO A 150 -11.34 1.20 -3.41
CA PRO A 150 -11.07 0.30 -4.53
C PRO A 150 -10.12 0.90 -5.58
N LEU A 151 -10.27 2.19 -5.91
CA LEU A 151 -9.37 2.87 -6.82
C LEU A 151 -7.93 2.91 -6.28
N LEU A 152 -7.77 3.24 -4.99
CA LEU A 152 -6.46 3.26 -4.34
C LEU A 152 -5.79 1.89 -4.35
N THR A 153 -6.56 0.81 -4.14
CA THR A 153 -6.07 -0.56 -4.31
C THR A 153 -5.61 -0.83 -5.74
N ALA A 154 -6.36 -0.40 -6.75
CA ALA A 154 -6.00 -0.59 -8.16
C ALA A 154 -4.74 0.18 -8.56
N LEU A 155 -4.62 1.44 -8.12
CA LEU A 155 -3.45 2.28 -8.37
C LEU A 155 -2.21 1.74 -7.68
N GLY A 156 -2.34 1.37 -6.40
CA GLY A 156 -1.27 0.90 -5.55
C GLY A 156 -0.95 -0.59 -5.67
N ALA A 157 -1.55 -1.34 -6.61
CA ALA A 157 -1.33 -2.77 -6.74
C ALA A 157 0.13 -3.10 -7.13
N ASN A 158 0.80 -3.89 -6.28
CA ASN A 158 2.22 -4.24 -6.41
C ASN A 158 2.55 -5.64 -5.85
N SER A 159 1.63 -6.61 -5.98
CA SER A 159 1.82 -7.96 -5.44
C SER A 159 1.22 -9.07 -6.34
N PRO A 160 1.72 -9.21 -7.60
CA PRO A 160 1.13 -10.20 -8.52
C PRO A 160 1.63 -11.63 -8.25
N PHE A 161 2.75 -11.83 -7.53
CA PHE A 161 3.38 -13.13 -7.36
C PHE A 161 3.22 -13.68 -5.95
N TRP A 162 3.00 -15.00 -5.89
CA TRP A 162 2.88 -15.75 -4.67
C TRP A 162 3.38 -17.19 -4.85
N ARG A 163 4.27 -17.65 -3.96
CA ARG A 163 4.82 -19.01 -3.97
C ARG A 163 5.37 -19.44 -5.35
N GLY A 164 6.18 -18.56 -5.95
CA GLY A 164 6.90 -18.82 -7.20
C GLY A 164 6.08 -18.66 -8.49
N ARG A 165 4.81 -18.19 -8.42
CA ARG A 165 3.92 -18.10 -9.59
C ARG A 165 3.08 -16.83 -9.59
N ASP A 166 2.60 -16.43 -10.75
CA ASP A 166 1.59 -15.39 -10.88
C ASP A 166 0.29 -15.86 -10.20
N SER A 167 -0.18 -15.10 -9.23
CA SER A 167 -1.43 -15.35 -8.50
C SER A 167 -2.67 -15.11 -9.37
N GLY A 168 -2.51 -14.43 -10.49
CA GLY A 168 -3.59 -13.93 -11.32
C GLY A 168 -4.29 -12.68 -10.76
N PHE A 169 -3.74 -12.06 -9.71
CA PHE A 169 -4.21 -10.80 -9.13
C PHE A 169 -3.13 -9.72 -9.29
N ALA A 170 -3.54 -8.46 -9.40
CA ALA A 170 -2.61 -7.34 -9.39
C ALA A 170 -2.16 -7.01 -7.94
N SER A 171 -3.08 -7.09 -6.98
CA SER A 171 -2.80 -7.03 -5.55
C SER A 171 -3.22 -8.33 -4.87
N TRP A 172 -2.30 -9.29 -4.76
CA TRP A 172 -2.53 -10.49 -3.96
C TRP A 172 -2.57 -10.17 -2.48
N ARG A 173 -1.84 -9.14 -2.03
CA ARG A 173 -1.94 -8.61 -0.67
C ARG A 173 -3.38 -8.25 -0.31
N GLY A 174 -4.09 -7.53 -1.18
CA GLY A 174 -5.48 -7.13 -0.93
C GLY A 174 -6.41 -8.34 -0.72
N ILE A 175 -6.15 -9.46 -1.41
CA ILE A 175 -6.90 -10.71 -1.22
C ILE A 175 -6.42 -11.47 0.02
N HIS A 176 -5.11 -11.52 0.26
CA HIS A 176 -4.49 -12.20 1.39
C HIS A 176 -4.97 -11.62 2.72
N TYR A 177 -5.07 -10.29 2.79
CA TYR A 177 -5.52 -9.54 3.96
C TYR A 177 -7.00 -9.84 4.32
N ARG A 178 -7.81 -10.28 3.36
CA ARG A 178 -9.23 -10.66 3.57
C ARG A 178 -9.42 -11.92 4.42
N ARG A 179 -8.38 -12.65 4.76
CA ARG A 179 -8.45 -13.81 5.67
C ARG A 179 -8.62 -13.41 7.14
N TRP A 180 -8.33 -12.14 7.49
CA TRP A 180 -8.53 -11.62 8.83
C TRP A 180 -10.01 -11.28 9.06
N MET A 181 -10.47 -11.42 10.32
CA MET A 181 -11.87 -11.36 10.70
C MET A 181 -12.56 -10.01 10.39
N VAL A 182 -11.84 -8.89 10.54
CA VAL A 182 -12.37 -7.55 10.27
C VAL A 182 -11.52 -6.92 9.18
N ASN A 183 -12.02 -6.90 7.95
CA ASN A 183 -11.25 -6.47 6.78
C ASN A 183 -12.13 -5.77 5.73
N GLY A 184 -11.51 -5.35 4.62
CA GLY A 184 -12.19 -4.76 3.47
C GLY A 184 -12.55 -3.30 3.65
N VAL A 185 -13.50 -2.83 2.86
CA VAL A 185 -13.99 -1.45 2.95
C VAL A 185 -14.76 -1.29 4.27
N PRO A 186 -14.44 -0.28 5.12
CA PRO A 186 -15.17 -0.08 6.37
C PRO A 186 -16.65 0.18 6.10
N PRO A 187 -17.56 -0.21 7.01
CA PRO A 187 -18.98 0.17 6.92
C PRO A 187 -19.14 1.69 7.06
N PRO A 188 -20.27 2.27 6.64
CA PRO A 188 -20.56 3.66 6.96
C PRO A 188 -20.87 3.81 8.46
N PHE A 189 -20.46 4.92 9.02
CA PHE A 189 -20.74 5.28 10.41
C PHE A 189 -21.60 6.53 10.47
N HIS A 190 -22.51 6.57 11.44
CA HIS A 190 -23.39 7.72 11.61
C HIS A 190 -22.62 8.94 12.14
N ASP A 191 -21.82 8.72 13.20
CA ASP A 191 -21.01 9.72 13.89
C ASP A 191 -19.86 9.01 14.63
N PHE A 192 -19.05 9.77 15.38
CA PHE A 192 -17.94 9.19 16.14
C PHE A 192 -18.41 8.26 17.26
N THR A 193 -19.57 8.49 17.87
CA THR A 193 -20.14 7.62 18.90
C THR A 193 -20.50 6.24 18.33
N ASP A 194 -21.12 6.21 17.14
CA ASP A 194 -21.39 4.95 16.42
C ASP A 194 -20.10 4.21 16.06
N TYR A 195 -19.09 4.94 15.54
CA TYR A 195 -17.78 4.36 15.25
C TYR A 195 -17.16 3.72 16.51
N GLN A 196 -17.11 4.46 17.60
CA GLN A 196 -16.53 3.99 18.86
C GLN A 196 -17.27 2.79 19.42
N THR A 197 -18.61 2.84 19.48
CA THR A 197 -19.46 1.75 19.96
C THR A 197 -19.23 0.48 19.16
N ARG A 198 -19.11 0.57 17.84
CA ARG A 198 -18.89 -0.61 16.98
C ARG A 198 -17.48 -1.14 17.10
N VAL A 199 -16.48 -0.29 17.24
CA VAL A 199 -15.10 -0.71 17.52
C VAL A 199 -15.00 -1.41 18.87
N GLU A 200 -15.60 -0.86 19.93
CA GLU A 200 -15.65 -1.47 21.26
C GLU A 200 -16.36 -2.82 21.23
N ALA A 201 -17.47 -2.94 20.50
CA ALA A 201 -18.17 -4.21 20.33
C ALA A 201 -17.30 -5.26 19.60
N LEU A 202 -16.51 -4.89 18.60
CA LEU A 202 -15.56 -5.79 17.95
C LEU A 202 -14.46 -6.24 18.93
N LEU A 203 -13.89 -5.32 19.69
CA LEU A 203 -12.86 -5.63 20.69
C LEU A 203 -13.40 -6.53 21.83
N ALA A 204 -14.67 -6.43 22.15
CA ALA A 204 -15.33 -7.27 23.17
C ALA A 204 -15.59 -8.72 22.72
N THR A 205 -15.25 -9.08 21.48
CA THR A 205 -15.45 -10.46 20.97
C THR A 205 -14.34 -11.43 21.34
N ASP A 206 -13.28 -10.98 22.01
CA ASP A 206 -12.05 -11.74 22.33
C ASP A 206 -11.28 -12.26 21.10
N VAL A 207 -11.86 -12.14 19.88
CA VAL A 207 -11.23 -12.53 18.62
C VAL A 207 -10.43 -11.37 18.02
N VAL A 208 -10.91 -10.12 18.21
CA VAL A 208 -10.18 -8.91 17.86
C VAL A 208 -9.47 -8.41 19.12
N ALA A 209 -8.29 -8.97 19.42
CA ALA A 209 -7.58 -8.73 20.67
C ALA A 209 -7.18 -7.26 20.88
N GLU A 210 -6.97 -6.51 19.80
CA GLU A 210 -6.58 -5.11 19.86
C GLU A 210 -7.04 -4.35 18.61
N HIS A 211 -6.95 -3.02 18.66
CA HIS A 211 -7.36 -2.12 17.55
C HIS A 211 -6.62 -2.42 16.24
N ALA A 212 -5.38 -2.91 16.31
CA ALA A 212 -4.60 -3.32 15.13
C ALA A 212 -5.25 -4.49 14.37
N GLY A 213 -6.02 -5.36 15.05
CA GLY A 213 -6.80 -6.43 14.43
C GLY A 213 -7.99 -5.96 13.58
N ILE A 214 -8.33 -4.67 13.62
CA ILE A 214 -9.31 -4.05 12.73
C ILE A 214 -8.61 -3.69 11.41
N CYS A 215 -8.68 -4.60 10.45
CA CYS A 215 -7.95 -4.56 9.19
C CYS A 215 -8.73 -3.87 8.05
N TRP A 216 -9.60 -2.91 8.35
CA TRP A 216 -10.26 -2.11 7.31
C TRP A 216 -9.24 -1.38 6.43
N LEU A 217 -9.60 -1.15 5.17
CA LEU A 217 -8.76 -0.41 4.20
C LEU A 217 -8.58 1.08 4.55
N ALA A 218 -9.38 1.60 5.46
CA ALA A 218 -9.20 2.89 6.14
C ALA A 218 -9.83 2.84 7.52
N ARG A 219 -9.24 3.52 8.50
CA ARG A 219 -9.75 3.62 9.88
C ARG A 219 -9.26 4.90 10.56
N LEU A 220 -9.84 5.26 11.68
CA LEU A 220 -9.23 6.26 12.56
C LEU A 220 -8.04 5.64 13.28
N SER A 221 -6.92 6.36 13.35
CA SER A 221 -5.78 5.95 14.14
C SER A 221 -6.09 6.11 15.63
N ARG A 222 -5.65 5.11 16.44
CA ARG A 222 -5.77 5.18 17.90
C ARG A 222 -4.72 6.12 18.50
N SER A 223 -3.54 6.14 17.91
CA SER A 223 -2.35 6.80 18.48
C SER A 223 -2.17 8.23 18.01
N HIS A 224 -2.79 8.61 16.89
CA HIS A 224 -2.61 9.90 16.24
C HIS A 224 -3.96 10.48 15.81
N PRO A 225 -4.14 11.80 15.79
CA PRO A 225 -5.36 12.44 15.30
C PRO A 225 -5.41 12.39 13.76
N THR A 226 -5.48 11.19 13.20
CA THR A 226 -5.42 10.96 11.75
C THR A 226 -6.44 9.92 11.31
N ILE A 227 -6.84 10.01 10.03
CA ILE A 227 -7.36 8.87 9.29
C ILE A 227 -6.17 8.13 8.66
N GLU A 228 -6.14 6.82 8.81
CA GLU A 228 -5.14 5.90 8.28
C GLU A 228 -5.73 5.16 7.08
N VAL A 229 -5.21 5.40 5.87
CA VAL A 229 -5.60 4.72 4.63
C VAL A 229 -4.58 3.64 4.31
N ARG A 230 -5.04 2.38 4.22
CA ARG A 230 -4.23 1.14 4.18
C ARG A 230 -4.43 0.35 2.88
N ALA A 231 -5.12 0.93 1.90
CA ALA A 231 -5.56 0.23 0.69
C ALA A 231 -4.44 -0.14 -0.29
N CYS A 232 -3.28 0.54 -0.22
CA CYS A 232 -2.18 0.35 -1.15
C CYS A 232 -1.20 -0.73 -0.68
N ASP A 233 -0.67 -1.53 -1.60
CA ASP A 233 0.57 -2.26 -1.39
C ASP A 233 1.72 -1.25 -1.22
N VAL A 234 2.85 -1.65 -0.62
CA VAL A 234 4.08 -0.84 -0.68
C VAL A 234 4.44 -0.57 -2.14
N GLN A 235 4.89 0.63 -2.47
CA GLN A 235 5.17 1.01 -3.85
C GLN A 235 6.61 0.69 -4.25
N LEU A 236 6.84 0.25 -5.50
CA LEU A 236 8.17 -0.03 -6.02
C LEU A 236 9.09 1.17 -5.89
N GLN A 237 8.61 2.36 -6.21
CA GLN A 237 9.40 3.58 -6.24
C GLN A 237 8.80 4.68 -5.36
N THR A 238 9.68 5.49 -4.75
CA THR A 238 9.26 6.64 -3.92
C THR A 238 8.35 7.63 -4.63
N PRO A 239 8.55 8.02 -5.90
CA PRO A 239 7.64 8.94 -6.58
C PRO A 239 6.19 8.45 -6.62
N GLU A 240 5.97 7.15 -6.74
CA GLU A 240 4.63 6.54 -6.76
C GLU A 240 3.98 6.59 -5.37
N ALA A 241 4.74 6.24 -4.33
CA ALA A 241 4.28 6.32 -2.94
C ALA A 241 3.82 7.75 -2.61
N VAL A 242 4.60 8.73 -3.03
CA VAL A 242 4.33 10.16 -2.80
C VAL A 242 3.12 10.67 -3.59
N VAL A 243 2.98 10.25 -4.84
CA VAL A 243 1.80 10.58 -5.68
C VAL A 243 0.52 10.06 -5.05
N LEU A 244 0.52 8.81 -4.58
CA LEU A 244 -0.63 8.21 -3.91
C LEU A 244 -0.91 8.89 -2.56
N ALA A 245 0.11 9.20 -1.77
CA ALA A 245 -0.06 9.90 -0.49
C ALA A 245 -0.65 11.30 -0.68
N ALA A 246 -0.19 12.05 -1.69
CA ALA A 246 -0.74 13.37 -2.04
C ALA A 246 -2.19 13.29 -2.51
N LEU A 247 -2.52 12.30 -3.36
CA LEU A 247 -3.89 12.05 -3.80
C LEU A 247 -4.80 11.69 -2.63
N ILE A 248 -4.36 10.79 -1.74
CA ILE A 248 -5.11 10.37 -0.55
C ILE A 248 -5.37 11.59 0.35
N ARG A 249 -4.36 12.42 0.64
CA ARG A 249 -4.55 13.66 1.41
C ARG A 249 -5.62 14.55 0.81
N ALA A 250 -5.55 14.80 -0.48
CA ALA A 250 -6.50 15.67 -1.17
C ALA A 250 -7.93 15.07 -1.22
N LEU A 251 -8.07 13.74 -1.35
CA LEU A 251 -9.37 13.06 -1.28
C LEU A 251 -9.97 13.12 0.14
N VAL A 252 -9.14 13.00 1.18
CA VAL A 252 -9.57 13.16 2.58
C VAL A 252 -10.06 14.58 2.82
N CYS A 253 -9.33 15.61 2.37
CA CYS A 253 -9.79 17.01 2.47
C CYS A 253 -11.11 17.22 1.71
N ALA A 254 -11.23 16.65 0.51
CA ALA A 254 -12.47 16.72 -0.26
C ALA A 254 -13.64 16.02 0.45
N ALA A 255 -13.40 14.93 1.15
CA ALA A 255 -14.40 14.20 1.92
C ALA A 255 -14.90 14.99 3.14
N ILE A 256 -14.03 15.75 3.77
CA ILE A 256 -14.37 16.64 4.90
C ILE A 256 -15.25 17.81 4.42
N ASP A 257 -14.81 18.51 3.37
CA ASP A 257 -15.49 19.73 2.93
C ASP A 257 -16.77 19.46 2.11
N ARG A 258 -16.80 18.31 1.43
CA ARG A 258 -17.89 17.94 0.51
C ARG A 258 -18.27 16.49 0.70
N PRO A 259 -18.84 16.13 1.87
CA PRO A 259 -19.24 14.75 2.14
C PRO A 259 -20.22 14.25 1.07
N PRO A 260 -20.09 13.01 0.59
CA PRO A 260 -20.97 12.45 -0.42
C PRO A 260 -22.38 12.32 0.11
N ARG A 261 -23.38 12.78 -0.67
CA ARG A 261 -24.81 12.70 -0.31
C ARG A 261 -25.35 11.28 -0.30
N GLN A 262 -24.81 10.44 -1.17
CA GLN A 262 -25.12 9.01 -1.27
C GLN A 262 -23.82 8.25 -1.38
N GLN A 263 -23.80 7.05 -0.85
CA GLN A 263 -22.66 6.15 -0.94
C GLN A 263 -23.11 4.82 -1.53
N PRO A 264 -22.25 4.17 -2.33
CA PRO A 264 -22.53 2.81 -2.75
C PRO A 264 -22.67 1.88 -1.53
N GLU A 265 -23.52 0.88 -1.68
CA GLU A 265 -23.70 -0.16 -0.67
C GLU A 265 -22.37 -0.87 -0.36
N ALA A 266 -22.24 -1.35 0.87
CA ALA A 266 -20.98 -1.95 1.35
C ALA A 266 -20.56 -3.15 0.49
N GLU A 267 -21.54 -3.97 0.07
CA GLU A 267 -21.33 -5.16 -0.76
C GLU A 267 -20.79 -4.80 -2.15
N LEU A 268 -21.27 -3.69 -2.73
CA LEU A 268 -20.79 -3.21 -4.04
C LEU A 268 -19.35 -2.69 -3.93
N LEU A 269 -19.02 -1.99 -2.84
CA LEU A 269 -17.65 -1.55 -2.58
C LEU A 269 -16.71 -2.72 -2.33
N ASP A 270 -17.19 -3.77 -1.67
CA ASP A 270 -16.40 -4.98 -1.44
C ASP A 270 -16.11 -5.75 -2.74
N VAL A 271 -17.10 -5.86 -3.62
CA VAL A 271 -16.90 -6.41 -4.98
C VAL A 271 -15.97 -5.54 -5.80
N ALA A 272 -16.10 -4.20 -5.73
CA ALA A 272 -15.21 -3.28 -6.42
C ALA A 272 -13.76 -3.39 -5.92
N HIS A 273 -13.56 -3.57 -4.61
CA HIS A 273 -12.24 -3.84 -4.04
C HIS A 273 -11.65 -5.16 -4.55
N TRP A 274 -12.45 -6.22 -4.62
CA TRP A 274 -12.00 -7.49 -5.18
C TRP A 274 -11.60 -7.36 -6.65
N GLN A 275 -12.41 -6.63 -7.46
CA GLN A 275 -12.09 -6.35 -8.88
C GLN A 275 -10.80 -5.52 -9.01
N ALA A 276 -10.63 -4.52 -8.16
CA ALA A 276 -9.42 -3.71 -8.10
C ALA A 276 -8.19 -4.56 -7.80
N ALA A 277 -8.27 -5.42 -6.78
CA ALA A 277 -7.20 -6.36 -6.43
C ALA A 277 -6.91 -7.35 -7.56
N LYS A 278 -7.94 -7.82 -8.27
CA LYS A 278 -7.81 -8.79 -9.37
C LYS A 278 -7.17 -8.17 -10.60
N TYR A 279 -7.69 -7.06 -11.07
CA TYR A 279 -7.38 -6.52 -12.38
C TYR A 279 -6.51 -5.26 -12.36
N GLY A 280 -6.30 -4.63 -11.18
CA GLY A 280 -5.53 -3.38 -11.06
C GLY A 280 -6.12 -2.29 -11.97
N LEU A 281 -5.28 -1.71 -12.81
CA LEU A 281 -5.67 -0.62 -13.73
C LEU A 281 -6.52 -1.10 -14.93
N ASP A 282 -6.62 -2.41 -15.16
CA ASP A 282 -7.53 -2.98 -16.18
C ASP A 282 -8.94 -3.25 -15.63
N ALA A 283 -9.19 -2.92 -14.35
CA ALA A 283 -10.47 -3.12 -13.69
C ALA A 283 -11.58 -2.22 -14.25
N ARG A 284 -12.82 -2.68 -14.08
CA ARG A 284 -13.99 -1.82 -14.08
C ARG A 284 -14.32 -1.51 -12.62
N LEU A 285 -14.10 -0.28 -12.21
CA LEU A 285 -14.34 0.19 -10.84
C LEU A 285 -15.70 0.87 -10.76
N LEU A 286 -16.26 0.96 -9.57
CA LEU A 286 -17.46 1.76 -9.35
C LEU A 286 -17.11 3.26 -9.45
N ASP A 287 -17.89 3.98 -10.22
CA ASP A 287 -17.92 5.44 -10.22
C ASP A 287 -18.42 5.91 -8.85
N PRO A 288 -17.63 6.64 -8.06
CA PRO A 288 -17.99 7.03 -6.70
C PRO A 288 -19.23 7.92 -6.59
N PHE A 289 -19.63 8.56 -7.70
CA PHE A 289 -20.77 9.49 -7.72
C PHE A 289 -22.07 8.82 -8.20
N THR A 290 -21.97 7.81 -9.06
CA THR A 290 -23.14 7.19 -9.68
C THR A 290 -23.33 5.72 -9.31
N GLY A 291 -22.31 5.07 -8.72
CA GLY A 291 -22.29 3.63 -8.46
C GLY A 291 -22.18 2.76 -9.72
N ALA A 292 -22.06 3.36 -10.91
CA ALA A 292 -21.98 2.62 -12.16
C ALA A 292 -20.56 2.08 -12.41
N PRO A 293 -20.38 0.86 -12.96
CA PRO A 293 -19.08 0.34 -13.32
C PRO A 293 -18.44 1.13 -14.48
N ARG A 294 -17.24 1.67 -14.30
CA ARG A 294 -16.46 2.43 -15.28
C ARG A 294 -15.04 1.85 -15.43
N PRO A 295 -14.37 2.02 -16.57
CA PRO A 295 -12.94 1.72 -16.68
C PRO A 295 -12.15 2.45 -15.59
N ALA A 296 -11.13 1.80 -15.03
CA ALA A 296 -10.31 2.39 -13.95
C ALA A 296 -9.73 3.75 -14.35
N GLU A 297 -9.28 3.91 -15.60
CA GLU A 297 -8.79 5.20 -16.11
C GLU A 297 -9.80 6.35 -15.93
N VAL A 298 -11.09 6.11 -16.22
CA VAL A 298 -12.14 7.12 -16.03
C VAL A 298 -12.25 7.51 -14.55
N VAL A 299 -12.22 6.51 -13.65
CA VAL A 299 -12.32 6.75 -12.20
C VAL A 299 -11.06 7.44 -11.66
N VAL A 300 -9.87 7.16 -12.22
CA VAL A 300 -8.62 7.89 -11.91
C VAL A 300 -8.77 9.39 -12.22
N TRP A 301 -9.25 9.73 -13.40
CA TRP A 301 -9.44 11.14 -13.77
C TRP A 301 -10.56 11.82 -12.98
N GLN A 302 -11.59 11.09 -12.59
CA GLN A 302 -12.61 11.60 -11.68
C GLN A 302 -12.03 11.89 -10.29
N ALA A 303 -11.18 11.00 -9.76
CA ALA A 303 -10.49 11.24 -8.49
C ALA A 303 -9.59 12.46 -8.54
N LEU A 304 -8.79 12.60 -9.60
CA LEU A 304 -7.95 13.77 -9.80
C LEU A 304 -8.79 15.06 -9.83
N ASN A 305 -9.86 15.09 -10.62
CA ASN A 305 -10.73 16.26 -10.74
C ASN A 305 -11.41 16.61 -9.41
N HIS A 306 -11.86 15.60 -8.66
CA HIS A 306 -12.48 15.78 -7.36
C HIS A 306 -11.49 16.33 -6.32
N ALA A 307 -10.25 15.84 -6.33
CA ALA A 307 -9.17 16.25 -5.45
C ALA A 307 -8.47 17.56 -5.88
N TRP A 308 -8.70 18.02 -7.12
CA TRP A 308 -7.93 19.09 -7.78
C TRP A 308 -7.81 20.40 -7.00
N PRO A 309 -8.89 20.95 -6.37
CA PRO A 309 -8.78 22.16 -5.57
C PRO A 309 -7.76 22.05 -4.44
N TYR A 310 -7.76 20.91 -3.73
CA TYR A 310 -6.86 20.64 -2.60
C TYR A 310 -5.44 20.38 -3.07
N LEU A 311 -5.26 19.64 -4.17
CA LEU A 311 -3.94 19.45 -4.79
C LEU A 311 -3.30 20.79 -5.18
N LYS A 312 -4.09 21.74 -5.69
CA LYS A 312 -3.60 23.12 -5.95
C LYS A 312 -3.22 23.85 -4.69
N GLU A 313 -4.04 23.78 -3.66
CA GLU A 313 -3.77 24.41 -2.38
C GLU A 313 -2.46 23.95 -1.76
N PHE A 314 -2.17 22.63 -1.87
CA PHE A 314 -0.93 22.03 -1.37
C PHE A 314 0.27 22.16 -2.34
N GLY A 315 0.05 22.64 -3.56
CA GLY A 315 1.10 22.74 -4.60
C GLY A 315 1.47 21.39 -5.25
N ASP A 316 0.61 20.38 -5.14
CA ASP A 316 0.87 19.01 -5.61
C ASP A 316 0.19 18.65 -6.95
N ALA A 317 -0.61 19.57 -7.51
CA ALA A 317 -1.47 19.30 -8.66
C ALA A 317 -0.71 18.70 -9.86
N ASP A 318 0.39 19.34 -10.27
CA ASP A 318 1.18 18.92 -11.44
C ASP A 318 1.89 17.58 -11.17
N ARG A 319 2.39 17.38 -9.96
CA ARG A 319 3.05 16.13 -9.54
C ARG A 319 2.06 14.96 -9.60
N VAL A 320 0.88 15.12 -9.01
CA VAL A 320 -0.14 14.05 -8.97
C VAL A 320 -0.69 13.79 -10.37
N HIS A 321 -0.99 14.83 -11.16
CA HIS A 321 -1.43 14.68 -12.54
C HIS A 321 -0.41 13.89 -13.38
N SER A 322 0.86 14.31 -13.35
CA SER A 322 1.94 13.65 -14.10
C SER A 322 2.18 12.22 -13.62
N GLY A 323 2.17 11.99 -12.31
CA GLY A 323 2.35 10.66 -11.71
C GLY A 323 1.22 9.69 -12.08
N LEU A 324 -0.04 10.12 -12.01
CA LEU A 324 -1.18 9.32 -12.45
C LEU A 324 -1.13 9.01 -13.95
N LYS A 325 -0.73 9.98 -14.78
CA LYS A 325 -0.52 9.75 -16.21
C LYS A 325 0.56 8.69 -16.46
N LEU A 326 1.68 8.73 -15.72
CA LEU A 326 2.73 7.72 -15.82
C LEU A 326 2.23 6.33 -15.39
N LEU A 327 1.47 6.22 -14.28
CA LEU A 327 0.86 4.97 -13.84
C LEU A 327 -0.10 4.39 -14.91
N LEU A 328 -0.93 5.22 -15.51
CA LEU A 328 -1.82 4.79 -16.60
C LEU A 328 -1.06 4.39 -17.87
N THR A 329 0.09 5.01 -18.14
CA THR A 329 0.89 4.75 -19.34
C THR A 329 1.78 3.54 -19.20
N HIS A 330 2.47 3.39 -18.06
CA HIS A 330 3.47 2.34 -17.83
C HIS A 330 2.97 1.20 -16.93
N GLY A 331 1.77 1.31 -16.40
CA GLY A 331 1.20 0.36 -15.45
C GLY A 331 1.67 0.61 -14.02
N ASN A 332 0.99 -0.02 -13.07
CA ASN A 332 1.35 -0.06 -11.65
C ASN A 332 2.50 -1.06 -11.40
N GLY A 333 2.86 -1.22 -10.13
CA GLY A 333 3.92 -2.16 -9.73
C GLY A 333 3.69 -3.59 -10.22
N ALA A 334 2.44 -4.07 -10.17
CA ALA A 334 2.12 -5.43 -10.63
C ALA A 334 2.37 -5.63 -12.14
N THR A 335 1.99 -4.65 -12.95
CA THR A 335 2.23 -4.68 -14.41
C THR A 335 3.72 -4.75 -14.72
N ARG A 336 4.53 -3.94 -14.03
CA ARG A 336 5.99 -3.90 -14.23
C ARG A 336 6.69 -5.16 -13.71
N GLN A 337 6.27 -5.69 -12.56
CA GLN A 337 6.78 -6.97 -12.07
C GLN A 337 6.52 -8.12 -13.07
N ARG A 338 5.32 -8.18 -13.67
CA ARG A 338 5.01 -9.19 -14.69
C ARG A 338 5.89 -9.06 -15.94
N ALA A 339 6.17 -7.83 -16.39
CA ALA A 339 7.08 -7.60 -17.50
C ALA A 339 8.51 -8.09 -17.20
N VAL A 340 9.01 -7.83 -16.00
CA VAL A 340 10.32 -8.32 -15.54
C VAL A 340 10.32 -9.86 -15.42
N PHE A 341 9.24 -10.44 -14.87
CA PHE A 341 9.11 -11.89 -14.72
C PHE A 341 9.20 -12.63 -16.04
N GLN A 342 8.58 -12.12 -17.10
CA GLN A 342 8.64 -12.73 -18.44
C GLN A 342 10.06 -12.80 -18.99
N GLN A 343 10.96 -11.92 -18.56
CA GLN A 343 12.33 -11.85 -19.04
C GLN A 343 13.32 -12.58 -18.11
N ALA A 344 13.13 -12.53 -16.82
CA ALA A 344 14.12 -12.93 -15.82
C ALA A 344 13.56 -13.76 -14.65
N GLY A 345 12.30 -14.19 -14.72
CA GLY A 345 11.66 -15.01 -13.69
C GLY A 345 11.53 -14.28 -12.34
N ILE A 346 11.28 -15.04 -11.27
CA ILE A 346 11.11 -14.52 -9.90
C ILE A 346 12.37 -13.83 -9.38
N ASP A 347 13.55 -14.41 -9.66
CA ASP A 347 14.82 -13.80 -9.23
C ASP A 347 15.01 -12.41 -9.85
N GLY A 348 14.61 -12.24 -11.11
CA GLY A 348 14.60 -10.94 -11.78
C GLY A 348 13.67 -9.93 -11.09
N VAL A 349 12.47 -10.38 -10.70
CA VAL A 349 11.51 -9.53 -9.95
C VAL A 349 12.10 -9.06 -8.62
N LEU A 350 12.73 -9.97 -7.86
CA LEU A 350 13.33 -9.64 -6.56
C LEU A 350 14.52 -8.67 -6.71
N ARG A 351 15.39 -8.89 -7.72
CA ARG A 351 16.50 -7.95 -8.02
C ARG A 351 16.00 -6.58 -8.46
N TYR A 352 14.97 -6.55 -9.30
CA TYR A 352 14.34 -5.32 -9.75
C TYR A 352 13.75 -4.53 -8.57
N ALA A 353 13.00 -5.20 -7.69
CA ALA A 353 12.42 -4.55 -6.52
C ALA A 353 13.50 -4.03 -5.54
N GLY A 354 14.58 -4.75 -5.34
CA GLY A 354 15.72 -4.28 -4.55
C GLY A 354 16.44 -3.09 -5.18
N TRP A 355 16.61 -3.10 -6.49
CA TRP A 355 17.19 -1.97 -7.21
C TRP A 355 16.32 -0.70 -7.10
N THR A 356 15.00 -0.84 -7.16
CA THR A 356 14.07 0.30 -7.02
C THR A 356 14.06 0.89 -5.60
N VAL A 357 14.41 0.13 -4.58
CA VAL A 357 14.58 0.63 -3.20
C VAL A 357 15.88 1.42 -3.05
N ASP A 358 16.97 0.94 -3.66
CA ASP A 358 18.27 1.61 -3.63
C ASP A 358 18.24 2.97 -4.36
N GLU A 359 17.41 3.10 -5.39
CA GLU A 359 17.23 4.31 -6.21
C GLU A 359 18.54 5.10 -6.40
N LEU A 360 19.64 4.39 -6.66
CA LEU A 360 20.90 5.02 -7.06
C LEU A 360 20.63 5.76 -8.37
N GLU A 361 21.13 6.99 -8.48
CA GLU A 361 21.09 7.86 -9.67
C GLU A 361 21.88 7.25 -10.86
N ARG A 362 21.56 6.03 -11.21
CA ARG A 362 21.96 5.47 -12.50
C ARG A 362 20.78 5.65 -13.42
N GLU A 363 20.95 6.54 -14.40
CA GLU A 363 19.97 6.73 -15.46
C GLU A 363 19.38 5.38 -15.89
N PRO A 364 18.06 5.27 -16.07
CA PRO A 364 17.39 4.03 -16.49
C PRO A 364 17.75 3.60 -17.93
N ALA A 365 18.88 4.03 -18.47
CA ALA A 365 19.27 3.90 -19.87
C ALA A 365 19.40 2.45 -20.39
N HIS A 366 19.42 1.44 -19.53
CA HIS A 366 19.55 0.04 -19.97
C HIS A 366 18.33 -0.86 -19.68
N ILE A 367 17.29 -0.37 -19.00
CA ILE A 367 16.04 -1.12 -18.81
C ILE A 367 14.85 -0.42 -19.49
N ALA A 368 14.90 0.90 -19.67
CA ALA A 368 13.85 1.69 -20.30
C ALA A 368 13.65 1.46 -21.83
N PRO A 369 14.64 1.15 -22.66
CA PRO A 369 14.45 1.06 -24.12
C PRO A 369 13.59 -0.12 -24.58
N GLN A 370 13.33 -1.11 -23.75
CA GLN A 370 12.56 -2.29 -24.15
C GLN A 370 11.06 -2.18 -23.87
N TYR A 371 10.61 -1.17 -23.11
CA TYR A 371 9.18 -1.00 -22.79
C TYR A 371 8.33 -0.44 -23.93
N ASP A 372 8.92 0.34 -24.85
CA ASP A 372 8.21 0.90 -26.01
C ASP A 372 7.92 -0.14 -27.10
N SER A 373 8.67 -1.27 -27.12
CA SER A 373 8.46 -2.31 -28.13
C SER A 373 7.34 -3.31 -27.80
N LEU A 374 6.79 -3.31 -26.57
CA LEU A 374 5.76 -4.27 -26.13
C LEU A 374 4.31 -3.77 -26.31
N ARG A 375 4.10 -2.57 -26.84
CA ARG A 375 2.78 -2.05 -27.19
C ARG A 375 2.46 -2.18 -28.66
N THR A 376 2.26 -3.43 -29.13
CA THR A 376 1.41 -3.64 -30.31
C THR A 376 0.00 -3.93 -29.79
N PRO A 377 -1.01 -3.10 -30.05
CA PRO A 377 -2.37 -3.42 -29.63
C PRO A 377 -2.79 -4.69 -30.40
N ALA A 378 -3.08 -5.75 -29.65
CA ALA A 378 -3.81 -6.88 -30.18
C ALA A 378 -5.11 -6.34 -30.78
N LYS A 379 -5.21 -6.35 -32.09
CA LYS A 379 -6.48 -6.06 -32.79
C LYS A 379 -7.49 -7.07 -32.29
N LEU A 380 -8.40 -6.63 -31.43
CA LEU A 380 -9.64 -7.34 -31.16
C LEU A 380 -10.42 -7.36 -32.48
N GLY A 381 -10.35 -8.50 -33.18
CA GLY A 381 -11.24 -8.83 -34.28
C GLY A 381 -12.64 -8.96 -33.69
N LEU A 382 -13.48 -7.98 -33.98
CA LEU A 382 -14.91 -8.12 -33.90
C LEU A 382 -15.34 -8.85 -35.17
N GLY A 383 -15.75 -10.09 -35.02
CA GLY A 383 -16.57 -10.87 -35.93
C GLY A 383 -17.86 -11.25 -35.20
#